data_7482f79cb92dca98063fffe57a715710
#
_entry.id   7482f79cb92dca98063fffe57a715710
#
_cell.length_a   1.000
_cell.length_b   1.000
_cell.length_c   1.000
_cell.angle_alpha   90.00
_cell.angle_beta   90.00
_cell.angle_gamma   90.00
#
_symmetry.space_group_name_H-M   'P 1'
#
loop_
_entity.id
_entity.type
_entity.pdbx_description
1 polymer ?
#
loop_
_entity_poly.entity_id
_entity_poly.type
_entity_poly.pdbx_seq_one_letter_code
_entity_poly.pdbx_strand_id
1 'polypeptide(L)'
;LYSSAASDVYKRQIWVYYFFRDPERIIIQDNNYLVSPADGTISSIAEVNGPIELGLESKKFTRVSIFMNIFNCHVNRAPSSGEIEDIFYKPGKFLNASLDKASEENERNYFKIKDNKTSDGIVIVQIAGLVARRIVTQVEKKQSITQGQRIGMIRFGSRVDVYYNERKTMVKAGQNVSAGESLIASS
;
A
#
# COMPACT_ATOMS: atom_id res chain seq x y z
N LEU A 1 -28.75 30.23 -11.87
CA LEU A 1 -28.83 29.00 -11.02
C LEU A 1 -28.35 27.74 -11.75
N TYR A 2 -28.65 27.56 -13.04
CA TYR A 2 -28.18 26.38 -13.81
C TYR A 2 -26.65 26.37 -14.07
N SER A 3 -26.01 27.53 -14.16
CA SER A 3 -24.57 27.67 -14.43
C SER A 3 -23.69 27.17 -13.26
N SER A 4 -24.11 27.35 -12.01
CA SER A 4 -23.31 26.91 -10.84
C SER A 4 -23.38 25.38 -10.67
N ALA A 5 -24.55 24.77 -10.85
CA ALA A 5 -24.72 23.33 -10.74
C ALA A 5 -23.91 22.58 -11.83
N ALA A 6 -23.89 23.08 -13.07
CA ALA A 6 -23.06 22.51 -14.13
C ALA A 6 -21.56 22.61 -13.80
N SER A 7 -21.10 23.78 -13.30
CA SER A 7 -19.71 23.97 -12.86
C SER A 7 -19.31 22.97 -11.78
N ASP A 8 -20.18 22.69 -10.80
CA ASP A 8 -19.89 21.74 -9.73
C ASP A 8 -19.84 20.29 -10.22
N VAL A 9 -20.66 19.92 -11.20
CA VAL A 9 -20.59 18.61 -11.85
C VAL A 9 -19.26 18.44 -12.57
N TYR A 10 -18.82 19.43 -13.36
CA TYR A 10 -17.52 19.36 -14.05
C TYR A 10 -16.34 19.27 -13.07
N LYS A 11 -16.34 20.04 -11.99
CA LYS A 11 -15.29 19.97 -10.96
C LYS A 11 -15.21 18.57 -10.34
N ARG A 12 -16.34 17.95 -10.03
CA ARG A 12 -16.39 16.58 -9.52
C ARG A 12 -15.89 15.56 -10.54
N GLN A 13 -16.24 15.70 -11.82
CA GLN A 13 -15.75 14.81 -12.87
C GLN A 13 -14.24 14.92 -13.05
N ILE A 14 -13.68 16.14 -13.08
CA ILE A 14 -12.23 16.37 -13.16
C ILE A 14 -11.52 15.75 -11.96
N TRP A 15 -12.08 15.95 -10.76
CA TRP A 15 -11.49 15.38 -9.55
C TRP A 15 -11.53 13.83 -9.55
N VAL A 16 -12.63 13.22 -9.98
CA VAL A 16 -12.75 11.76 -10.11
C VAL A 16 -11.70 11.24 -11.10
N TYR A 17 -11.60 11.87 -12.29
CA TYR A 17 -10.58 11.50 -13.27
C TYR A 17 -9.16 11.62 -12.72
N TYR A 18 -8.86 12.71 -12.01
CA TYR A 18 -7.57 12.91 -11.36
C TYR A 18 -7.30 11.86 -10.28
N PHE A 19 -8.29 11.53 -9.45
CA PHE A 19 -8.16 10.54 -8.38
C PHE A 19 -7.83 9.14 -8.90
N PHE A 20 -8.50 8.71 -9.96
CA PHE A 20 -8.31 7.39 -10.55
C PHE A 20 -7.17 7.32 -11.58
N ARG A 21 -6.33 8.34 -11.65
CA ARG A 21 -5.16 8.33 -12.52
C ARG A 21 -4.22 7.19 -12.16
N ASP A 22 -3.57 6.63 -13.16
CA ASP A 22 -2.54 5.61 -13.03
C ASP A 22 -1.37 5.96 -13.94
N PRO A 23 -0.46 6.82 -13.47
CA PRO A 23 0.68 7.25 -14.27
C PRO A 23 1.63 6.09 -14.54
N GLU A 24 2.26 6.10 -15.69
CA GLU A 24 3.38 5.21 -15.96
C GLU A 24 4.53 5.49 -14.99
N ARG A 25 5.25 4.43 -14.61
CA ARG A 25 6.34 4.50 -13.63
C ARG A 25 7.60 3.87 -14.21
N ILE A 26 8.73 4.48 -13.90
CA ILE A 26 10.05 3.92 -14.21
C ILE A 26 10.43 2.98 -13.07
N ILE A 27 10.23 1.68 -13.29
CA ILE A 27 10.40 0.65 -12.27
C ILE A 27 11.79 0.03 -12.41
N ILE A 28 12.54 0.01 -11.31
CA ILE A 28 13.79 -0.72 -11.20
C ILE A 28 13.46 -2.20 -11.00
N GLN A 29 13.84 -3.05 -11.96
CA GLN A 29 13.64 -4.51 -11.87
C GLN A 29 14.85 -5.15 -11.17
N ASP A 30 14.95 -4.96 -9.85
CA ASP A 30 16.02 -5.52 -9.03
C ASP A 30 15.50 -5.92 -7.65
N ASN A 31 15.38 -7.20 -7.40
CA ASN A 31 14.90 -7.76 -6.14
C ASN A 31 15.85 -7.55 -4.95
N ASN A 32 17.05 -6.99 -5.14
CA ASN A 32 17.86 -6.50 -4.02
C ASN A 32 17.21 -5.31 -3.31
N TYR A 33 16.30 -4.62 -3.99
CA TYR A 33 15.58 -3.47 -3.44
C TYR A 33 14.08 -3.75 -3.32
N LEU A 34 13.48 -3.19 -2.28
CA LEU A 34 12.02 -3.05 -2.21
C LEU A 34 11.64 -1.65 -2.68
N VAL A 35 10.74 -1.58 -3.66
CA VAL A 35 10.16 -0.30 -4.10
C VAL A 35 8.90 0.03 -3.30
N SER A 36 8.56 1.30 -3.23
CA SER A 36 7.33 1.74 -2.55
C SER A 36 6.09 1.13 -3.20
N PRO A 37 5.17 0.52 -2.44
CA PRO A 37 3.91 0.02 -2.98
C PRO A 37 2.87 1.12 -3.18
N ALA A 38 3.09 2.33 -2.68
CA ALA A 38 2.13 3.42 -2.71
C ALA A 38 2.80 4.78 -2.88
N ASP A 39 2.06 5.74 -3.44
CA ASP A 39 2.39 7.16 -3.36
C ASP A 39 1.99 7.69 -1.99
N GLY A 40 2.81 8.51 -1.37
CA GLY A 40 2.45 9.13 -0.10
C GLY A 40 3.63 9.60 0.71
N THR A 41 3.39 9.78 2.01
CA THR A 41 4.42 10.17 2.97
C THR A 41 4.63 9.04 3.98
N ILE A 42 5.88 8.71 4.27
CA ILE A 42 6.23 7.75 5.32
C ILE A 42 5.76 8.31 6.66
N SER A 43 4.75 7.71 7.25
CA SER A 43 4.18 8.15 8.53
C SER A 43 4.91 7.57 9.73
N SER A 44 5.37 6.31 9.63
CA SER A 44 6.13 5.65 10.70
C SER A 44 7.00 4.51 10.16
N ILE A 45 8.06 4.22 10.91
CA ILE A 45 8.93 3.05 10.72
C ILE A 45 9.11 2.44 12.11
N ALA A 46 8.80 1.17 12.27
CA ALA A 46 8.86 0.49 13.56
C ALA A 46 9.20 -1.01 13.42
N GLU A 47 9.89 -1.55 14.39
CA GLU A 47 10.00 -3.00 14.56
C GLU A 47 8.76 -3.52 15.28
N VAL A 48 8.07 -4.44 14.66
CA VAL A 48 6.80 -4.99 15.14
C VAL A 48 6.73 -6.50 14.91
N ASN A 49 5.79 -7.15 15.56
CA ASN A 49 5.43 -8.52 15.21
C ASN A 49 4.69 -8.55 13.87
N GLY A 50 4.82 -9.64 13.14
CA GLY A 50 4.08 -9.82 11.90
C GLY A 50 2.57 -9.90 12.13
N PRO A 51 1.77 -9.75 11.06
CA PRO A 51 0.32 -9.81 11.16
C PRO A 51 -0.19 -11.17 11.62
N ILE A 52 -1.03 -11.17 12.66
CA ILE A 52 -1.66 -12.37 13.21
C ILE A 52 -2.60 -13.04 12.18
N GLU A 53 -3.22 -12.24 11.32
CA GLU A 53 -4.11 -12.70 10.27
C GLU A 53 -3.43 -13.64 9.25
N LEU A 54 -2.10 -13.59 9.20
CA LEU A 54 -1.27 -14.45 8.35
C LEU A 54 -0.43 -15.47 9.15
N GLY A 55 -0.66 -15.59 10.47
CA GLY A 55 0.08 -16.50 11.34
C GLY A 55 1.57 -16.11 11.52
N LEU A 56 1.87 -14.81 11.46
CA LEU A 56 3.24 -14.29 11.53
C LEU A 56 3.56 -13.56 12.84
N GLU A 57 2.68 -13.64 13.84
CA GLU A 57 2.79 -12.90 15.12
C GLU A 57 4.03 -13.25 15.94
N SER A 58 4.60 -14.44 15.73
CA SER A 58 5.84 -14.86 16.41
C SER A 58 7.12 -14.32 15.77
N LYS A 59 7.03 -13.72 14.58
CA LYS A 59 8.16 -13.25 13.80
C LYS A 59 8.29 -11.73 13.86
N LYS A 60 9.52 -11.23 13.85
CA LYS A 60 9.83 -9.80 13.87
C LYS A 60 9.97 -9.25 12.44
N PHE A 61 9.37 -8.11 12.21
CA PHE A 61 9.42 -7.37 10.95
C PHE A 61 9.72 -5.90 11.19
N THR A 62 10.37 -5.27 10.24
CA THR A 62 10.32 -3.83 10.09
C THR A 62 9.04 -3.48 9.34
N ARG A 63 8.19 -2.65 9.93
CA ARG A 63 7.00 -2.08 9.29
C ARG A 63 7.30 -0.66 8.84
N VAL A 64 7.11 -0.39 7.57
CA VAL A 64 7.07 0.95 6.98
C VAL A 64 5.64 1.30 6.64
N SER A 65 5.10 2.37 7.23
CA SER A 65 3.74 2.83 7.01
C SER A 65 3.74 4.05 6.10
N ILE A 66 2.95 4.01 5.03
CA ILE A 66 2.83 5.05 4.00
C ILE A 66 1.42 5.62 4.05
N PHE A 67 1.29 6.87 4.44
CA PHE A 67 0.01 7.58 4.45
C PHE A 67 -0.24 8.20 3.08
N MET A 68 -1.43 7.94 2.52
CA MET A 68 -1.87 8.42 1.23
C MET A 68 -2.98 9.45 1.43
N ASN A 69 -2.72 10.71 1.11
CA ASN A 69 -3.76 11.74 1.11
C ASN A 69 -4.61 11.66 -0.18
N ILE A 70 -5.74 12.37 -0.21
CA ILE A 70 -6.71 12.32 -1.31
C ILE A 70 -6.17 12.81 -2.68
N PHE A 71 -5.01 13.46 -2.70
CA PHE A 71 -4.37 13.95 -3.93
C PHE A 71 -3.29 13.01 -4.45
N ASN A 72 -2.88 12.00 -3.67
CA ASN A 72 -1.93 10.99 -4.12
C ASN A 72 -2.57 10.04 -5.15
N CYS A 73 -1.76 9.33 -5.92
CA CYS A 73 -2.22 8.20 -6.70
C CYS A 73 -2.50 7.02 -5.77
N HIS A 74 -3.68 6.41 -5.91
CA HIS A 74 -4.14 5.35 -5.01
C HIS A 74 -3.96 3.94 -5.56
N VAL A 75 -3.34 3.79 -6.73
CA VAL A 75 -2.93 2.49 -7.27
C VAL A 75 -1.75 1.97 -6.45
N ASN A 76 -1.89 0.75 -5.93
CA ASN A 76 -0.83 0.08 -5.19
C ASN A 76 -0.08 -0.92 -6.07
N ARG A 77 1.23 -1.01 -5.85
CA ARG A 77 2.15 -1.79 -6.67
C ARG A 77 2.97 -2.78 -5.83
N ALA A 78 3.39 -3.86 -6.45
CA ALA A 78 4.23 -4.86 -5.82
C ALA A 78 5.62 -4.29 -5.46
N PRO A 79 6.11 -4.40 -4.22
CA PRO A 79 7.41 -3.89 -3.83
C PRO A 79 8.57 -4.75 -4.34
N SER A 80 8.33 -6.00 -4.69
CA SER A 80 9.30 -6.93 -5.28
C SER A 80 8.61 -7.90 -6.24
N SER A 81 9.38 -8.58 -7.06
CA SER A 81 8.91 -9.74 -7.81
C SER A 81 8.80 -10.95 -6.89
N GLY A 82 7.86 -11.84 -7.17
CA GLY A 82 7.62 -13.06 -6.41
C GLY A 82 6.30 -13.71 -6.75
N GLU A 83 5.81 -14.54 -5.85
CA GLU A 83 4.49 -15.19 -5.95
C GLU A 83 3.60 -14.71 -4.81
N ILE A 84 2.34 -14.43 -5.08
CA ILE A 84 1.34 -14.16 -4.04
C ILE A 84 1.05 -15.46 -3.28
N GLU A 85 1.65 -15.61 -2.12
CA GLU A 85 1.47 -16.80 -1.28
C GLU A 85 0.09 -16.84 -0.66
N ASP A 86 -0.37 -15.70 -0.14
CA ASP A 86 -1.68 -15.57 0.46
C ASP A 86 -2.29 -14.18 0.29
N ILE A 87 -3.63 -14.14 0.30
CA ILE A 87 -4.43 -12.90 0.34
C ILE A 87 -5.48 -13.10 1.43
N PHE A 88 -5.51 -12.18 2.40
CA PHE A 88 -6.50 -12.21 3.47
C PHE A 88 -7.22 -10.87 3.56
N TYR A 89 -8.54 -10.90 3.40
CA TYR A 89 -9.38 -9.71 3.55
C TYR A 89 -10.05 -9.72 4.93
N LYS A 90 -9.90 -8.61 5.66
CA LYS A 90 -10.53 -8.38 6.96
C LYS A 90 -11.53 -7.24 6.85
N PRO A 91 -12.84 -7.50 6.95
CA PRO A 91 -13.83 -6.43 7.03
C PRO A 91 -13.61 -5.60 8.30
N GLY A 92 -13.92 -4.32 8.24
CA GLY A 92 -13.70 -3.42 9.37
C GLY A 92 -14.41 -2.08 9.24
N LYS A 93 -14.03 -1.14 10.09
CA LYS A 93 -14.52 0.24 10.12
C LYS A 93 -13.75 1.11 9.12
N PHE A 94 -14.16 2.38 9.02
CA PHE A 94 -13.51 3.41 8.20
C PHE A 94 -13.15 4.59 9.11
N LEU A 95 -12.16 4.39 9.98
CA LEU A 95 -11.62 5.40 10.88
C LEU A 95 -10.42 6.10 10.23
N ASN A 96 -9.94 7.19 10.83
CA ASN A 96 -8.78 7.91 10.31
C ASN A 96 -7.52 7.00 10.33
N ALA A 97 -7.04 6.60 9.16
CA ALA A 97 -5.90 5.69 9.01
C ALA A 97 -4.54 6.28 9.43
N SER A 98 -4.45 7.58 9.73
CA SER A 98 -3.25 8.21 10.27
C SER A 98 -2.96 7.82 11.73
N LEU A 99 -3.95 7.31 12.45
CA LEU A 99 -3.85 6.89 13.85
C LEU A 99 -3.68 5.37 13.93
N ASP A 100 -2.60 4.89 14.57
CA ASP A 100 -2.31 3.45 14.67
C ASP A 100 -3.46 2.64 15.28
N LYS A 101 -3.99 3.07 16.44
CA LYS A 101 -5.13 2.41 17.12
C LYS A 101 -6.40 2.36 16.26
N ALA A 102 -6.72 3.46 15.57
CA ALA A 102 -7.88 3.51 14.68
C ALA A 102 -7.68 2.57 13.47
N SER A 103 -6.46 2.46 12.96
CA SER A 103 -6.17 1.58 11.83
C SER A 103 -6.37 0.10 12.16
N GLU A 104 -6.29 -0.32 13.43
CA GLU A 104 -6.49 -1.73 13.83
C GLU A 104 -7.93 -2.23 13.63
N GLU A 105 -8.91 -1.34 13.69
CA GLU A 105 -10.32 -1.64 13.47
C GLU A 105 -10.79 -1.45 12.02
N ASN A 106 -9.95 -0.85 11.17
CA ASN A 106 -10.31 -0.53 9.79
C ASN A 106 -10.32 -1.76 8.88
N GLU A 107 -11.11 -1.65 7.81
CA GLU A 107 -11.07 -2.61 6.69
C GLU A 107 -9.65 -2.75 6.15
N ARG A 108 -9.19 -3.99 5.98
CA ARG A 108 -7.83 -4.31 5.55
C ARG A 108 -7.81 -5.41 4.51
N ASN A 109 -6.78 -5.37 3.68
CA ASN A 109 -6.45 -6.46 2.79
C ASN A 109 -4.94 -6.73 2.87
N TYR A 110 -4.59 -7.97 3.13
CA TYR A 110 -3.22 -8.43 3.31
C TYR A 110 -2.78 -9.22 2.10
N PHE A 111 -1.59 -8.91 1.59
CA PHE A 111 -0.90 -9.70 0.58
C PHE A 111 0.39 -10.25 1.18
N LYS A 112 0.54 -11.56 1.20
CA LYS A 112 1.82 -12.20 1.50
C LYS A 112 2.49 -12.57 0.20
N ILE A 113 3.67 -11.99 -0.04
CA ILE A 113 4.49 -12.23 -1.22
C ILE A 113 5.65 -13.13 -0.81
N LYS A 114 5.77 -14.29 -1.45
CA LYS A 114 6.94 -15.15 -1.31
C LYS A 114 8.09 -14.50 -2.07
N ASP A 115 9.09 -14.03 -1.32
CA ASP A 115 10.32 -13.44 -1.85
C ASP A 115 11.44 -14.49 -1.81
N ASN A 116 12.24 -14.55 -2.87
CA ASN A 116 13.39 -15.47 -2.92
C ASN A 116 14.58 -15.05 -2.04
N LYS A 117 14.50 -13.85 -1.44
CA LYS A 117 15.58 -13.26 -0.62
C LYS A 117 15.39 -13.42 0.88
N THR A 118 14.15 -13.61 1.33
CA THR A 118 13.82 -13.69 2.76
C THR A 118 12.97 -14.91 3.04
N SER A 119 13.22 -15.56 4.19
CA SER A 119 12.50 -16.79 4.58
C SER A 119 11.01 -16.54 4.86
N ASP A 120 10.65 -15.33 5.30
CA ASP A 120 9.31 -15.00 5.78
C ASP A 120 8.46 -14.27 4.75
N GLY A 121 9.10 -13.90 3.62
CA GLY A 121 8.45 -13.13 2.57
C GLY A 121 8.23 -11.66 2.96
N ILE A 122 7.46 -10.97 2.13
CA ILE A 122 7.09 -9.57 2.30
C ILE A 122 5.58 -9.50 2.48
N VAL A 123 5.10 -8.70 3.44
CA VAL A 123 3.66 -8.49 3.60
C VAL A 123 3.31 -7.04 3.28
N ILE A 124 2.28 -6.86 2.47
CA ILE A 124 1.65 -5.56 2.20
C ILE A 124 0.28 -5.58 2.85
N VAL A 125 -0.04 -4.53 3.59
CA VAL A 125 -1.36 -4.35 4.17
C VAL A 125 -1.96 -3.07 3.65
N GLN A 126 -3.03 -3.20 2.86
CA GLN A 126 -3.88 -2.09 2.47
C GLN A 126 -4.86 -1.80 3.60
N ILE A 127 -4.93 -0.56 4.07
CA ILE A 127 -5.76 -0.13 5.19
C ILE A 127 -6.65 1.01 4.72
N ALA A 128 -7.96 0.80 4.75
CA ALA A 128 -8.94 1.80 4.39
C ALA A 128 -8.96 2.93 5.43
N GLY A 129 -9.14 4.17 5.01
CA GLY A 129 -9.26 5.34 5.88
C GLY A 129 -10.70 5.85 6.00
N LEU A 130 -10.88 6.99 6.67
CA LEU A 130 -12.19 7.59 7.01
C LEU A 130 -13.12 7.81 5.78
N VAL A 131 -12.54 8.15 4.65
CA VAL A 131 -13.28 8.42 3.41
C VAL A 131 -13.23 7.21 2.46
N ALA A 132 -12.41 6.20 2.79
CA ALA A 132 -12.29 5.01 2.00
C ALA A 132 -13.61 4.22 2.01
N ARG A 133 -14.03 3.76 0.84
CA ARG A 133 -15.27 2.96 0.71
C ARG A 133 -15.02 1.58 0.13
N ARG A 134 -13.80 1.27 -0.28
CA ARG A 134 -13.48 -0.04 -0.85
C ARG A 134 -11.98 -0.22 -1.08
N ILE A 135 -11.50 -1.40 -0.74
CA ILE A 135 -10.23 -1.94 -1.21
C ILE A 135 -10.51 -2.81 -2.43
N VAL A 136 -9.78 -2.58 -3.52
CA VAL A 136 -9.89 -3.34 -4.77
C VAL A 136 -8.61 -4.13 -4.95
N THR A 137 -8.72 -5.44 -5.08
CA THR A 137 -7.62 -6.37 -5.35
C THR A 137 -7.56 -6.67 -6.84
N GLN A 138 -6.36 -6.69 -7.44
CA GLN A 138 -6.12 -6.94 -8.87
C GLN A 138 -5.24 -8.17 -9.11
N VAL A 139 -4.93 -8.93 -8.08
CA VAL A 139 -4.11 -10.14 -8.14
C VAL A 139 -4.78 -11.27 -7.38
N GLU A 140 -4.38 -12.50 -7.70
CA GLU A 140 -4.93 -13.71 -7.12
C GLU A 140 -3.84 -14.49 -6.35
N LYS A 141 -4.28 -15.36 -5.43
CA LYS A 141 -3.39 -16.28 -4.73
C LYS A 141 -2.70 -17.22 -5.73
N LYS A 142 -1.41 -17.47 -5.53
CA LYS A 142 -0.51 -18.24 -6.41
C LYS A 142 -0.15 -17.55 -7.73
N GLN A 143 -0.55 -16.31 -7.91
CA GLN A 143 -0.14 -15.53 -9.08
C GLN A 143 1.32 -15.08 -8.94
N SER A 144 2.12 -15.28 -10.01
CA SER A 144 3.43 -14.66 -10.13
C SER A 144 3.27 -13.18 -10.45
N ILE A 145 4.01 -12.34 -9.76
CA ILE A 145 4.01 -10.87 -9.92
C ILE A 145 5.42 -10.37 -10.15
N THR A 146 5.52 -9.26 -10.87
CA THR A 146 6.76 -8.53 -11.08
C THR A 146 6.82 -7.28 -10.22
N GLN A 147 8.01 -6.85 -9.86
CA GLN A 147 8.23 -5.61 -9.12
C GLN A 147 7.59 -4.41 -9.83
N GLY A 148 6.85 -3.59 -9.10
CA GLY A 148 6.10 -2.45 -9.64
C GLY A 148 4.77 -2.81 -10.31
N GLN A 149 4.43 -4.10 -10.48
CA GLN A 149 3.14 -4.52 -11.01
C GLN A 149 1.99 -4.01 -10.12
N ARG A 150 0.88 -3.61 -10.72
CA ARG A 150 -0.34 -3.22 -10.00
C ARG A 150 -0.90 -4.40 -9.23
N ILE A 151 -1.18 -4.22 -7.94
CA ILE A 151 -1.76 -5.26 -7.06
C ILE A 151 -3.15 -4.89 -6.55
N GLY A 152 -3.51 -3.62 -6.66
CA GLY A 152 -4.82 -3.16 -6.21
C GLY A 152 -4.90 -1.65 -6.07
N MET A 153 -5.99 -1.19 -5.47
CA MET A 153 -6.27 0.22 -5.22
C MET A 153 -7.11 0.38 -3.94
N ILE A 154 -6.87 1.45 -3.18
CA ILE A 154 -7.73 1.85 -2.06
C ILE A 154 -8.46 3.14 -2.47
N ARG A 155 -9.79 3.16 -2.36
CA ARG A 155 -10.57 4.35 -2.70
C ARG A 155 -10.64 5.29 -1.51
N PHE A 156 -10.06 6.50 -1.67
CA PHE A 156 -10.06 7.67 -0.79
C PHE A 156 -9.38 7.51 0.57
N GLY A 157 -8.32 8.30 0.78
CA GLY A 157 -7.59 8.51 2.04
C GLY A 157 -7.27 7.22 2.81
N SER A 158 -6.02 6.77 2.76
CA SER A 158 -5.67 5.43 3.16
C SER A 158 -4.24 5.32 3.66
N ARG A 159 -3.87 4.16 4.14
CA ARG A 159 -2.50 3.81 4.52
C ARG A 159 -2.14 2.46 3.91
N VAL A 160 -0.88 2.33 3.50
CA VAL A 160 -0.29 1.05 3.11
C VAL A 160 0.89 0.77 4.03
N ASP A 161 0.87 -0.40 4.67
CA ASP A 161 1.98 -0.88 5.48
C ASP A 161 2.75 -1.95 4.72
N VAL A 162 4.08 -1.87 4.75
CA VAL A 162 4.99 -2.87 4.21
C VAL A 162 5.75 -3.50 5.37
N TYR A 163 5.70 -4.82 5.47
CA TYR A 163 6.44 -5.59 6.44
C TYR A 163 7.53 -6.40 5.73
N TYR A 164 8.75 -6.30 6.21
CA TYR A 164 9.89 -7.06 5.73
C TYR A 164 10.87 -7.33 6.87
N ASN A 165 11.70 -8.34 6.73
CA ASN A 165 12.81 -8.66 7.60
C ASN A 165 14.10 -8.81 6.78
N GLU A 166 15.25 -8.93 7.46
CA GLU A 166 16.56 -9.20 6.83
C GLU A 166 16.96 -8.17 5.75
N ARG A 167 16.44 -6.94 5.84
CA ARG A 167 16.71 -5.85 4.89
C ARG A 167 16.99 -4.54 5.61
N LYS A 168 17.88 -3.73 5.05
CA LYS A 168 18.20 -2.40 5.55
C LYS A 168 17.22 -1.36 5.03
N THR A 169 16.55 -0.66 5.92
CA THR A 169 15.63 0.45 5.59
C THR A 169 16.39 1.62 4.96
N MET A 170 15.88 2.16 3.86
CA MET A 170 16.48 3.25 3.08
C MET A 170 15.70 4.55 3.17
N VAL A 171 14.55 4.57 3.82
CA VAL A 171 13.66 5.73 3.96
C VAL A 171 13.61 6.24 5.39
N LYS A 172 13.06 7.45 5.57
CA LYS A 172 12.86 8.09 6.88
C LYS A 172 11.41 8.55 7.02
N ALA A 173 10.92 8.63 8.25
CA ALA A 173 9.63 9.23 8.56
C ALA A 173 9.59 10.68 8.04
N GLY A 174 8.45 11.09 7.47
CA GLY A 174 8.27 12.38 6.82
C GLY A 174 8.71 12.44 5.34
N GLN A 175 9.40 11.42 4.81
CA GLN A 175 9.81 11.37 3.42
C GLN A 175 8.63 11.06 2.50
N ASN A 176 8.53 11.79 1.36
CA ASN A 176 7.58 11.46 0.30
C ASN A 176 8.14 10.34 -0.59
N VAL A 177 7.27 9.43 -0.99
CA VAL A 177 7.60 8.29 -1.84
C VAL A 177 6.60 8.12 -2.98
N SER A 178 7.08 7.55 -4.08
CA SER A 178 6.29 7.23 -5.29
C SER A 178 6.23 5.72 -5.49
N ALA A 179 5.03 5.21 -5.76
CA ALA A 179 4.78 3.79 -5.99
C ALA A 179 5.60 3.26 -7.18
N GLY A 180 6.32 2.18 -6.96
CA GLY A 180 7.15 1.52 -7.99
C GLY A 180 8.51 2.18 -8.25
N GLU A 181 8.78 3.39 -7.74
CA GLU A 181 10.00 4.16 -8.05
C GLU A 181 10.89 4.38 -6.83
N SER A 182 10.31 4.77 -5.67
CA SER A 182 11.10 5.05 -4.48
C SER A 182 11.58 3.76 -3.82
N LEU A 183 12.88 3.67 -3.51
CA LEU A 183 13.47 2.54 -2.81
C LEU A 183 13.15 2.63 -1.31
N ILE A 184 12.56 1.58 -0.73
CA ILE A 184 12.20 1.51 0.70
C ILE A 184 13.26 0.77 1.50
N ALA A 185 13.77 -0.35 0.98
CA ALA A 185 14.78 -1.16 1.66
C ALA A 185 15.70 -1.87 0.65
N SER A 186 16.87 -2.27 1.11
CA SER A 186 17.85 -3.08 0.36
C SER A 186 18.19 -4.37 1.12
N SER A 187 18.55 -5.42 0.40
CA SER A 187 19.13 -6.63 0.95
C SER A 187 20.46 -6.36 1.60
#